data_eee32d99e5152a7e91312b8e86af4f14
#
_entry.id   eee32d99e5152a7e91312b8e86af4f14
#
_cell.length_a   1.000
_cell.length_b   1.000
_cell.length_c   1.000
_cell.angle_alpha   90.00
_cell.angle_beta   90.00
_cell.angle_gamma   90.00
#
_symmetry.space_group_name_H-M   'P 1'
#
loop_
_entity.id
_entity.type
_entity.pdbx_description
1 polymer ?
#
loop_
_entity_poly.entity_id
_entity_poly.type
_entity_poly.pdbx_seq_one_letter_code
_entity_poly.pdbx_strand_id
1 'polypeptide(L)'
;MIVVDKPSGLLSVPGRLPQHKDSMIGRLQDVYPDALTAHRLDMDTSGLMVFARGAEVHRTLSKAFEAKTVIKRYVALVHGVVAQDEGEVDLPILKDWPNRPKHIVHEDGKPSQTRWKVLERLDGKTLVEL
;
A
#
# COMPACT_ATOMS: atom_id res chain seq x y z
N MET A 1 15.39 4.77 10.94
CA MET A 1 14.39 4.13 10.03
C MET A 1 14.50 2.63 10.20
N ILE A 2 13.36 1.94 10.18
CA ILE A 2 13.27 0.47 10.21
C ILE A 2 12.62 0.04 8.89
N VAL A 3 13.18 -0.99 8.26
CA VAL A 3 12.60 -1.61 7.06
C VAL A 3 12.20 -3.03 7.42
N VAL A 4 10.97 -3.41 7.08
CA VAL A 4 10.44 -4.75 7.35
C VAL A 4 9.77 -5.31 6.10
N ASP A 5 9.73 -6.62 6.00
CA ASP A 5 8.89 -7.34 5.03
C ASP A 5 7.60 -7.79 5.74
N LYS A 6 6.49 -7.12 5.43
CA LYS A 6 5.20 -7.42 6.03
C LYS A 6 4.62 -8.68 5.38
N PRO A 7 4.25 -9.70 6.14
CA PRO A 7 3.54 -10.85 5.57
C PRO A 7 2.12 -10.47 5.13
N SER A 8 1.58 -11.20 4.16
CA SER A 8 0.15 -11.17 3.83
C SER A 8 -0.67 -11.64 5.03
N GLY A 9 -1.86 -11.07 5.21
CA GLY A 9 -2.76 -11.38 6.32
C GLY A 9 -2.51 -10.58 7.61
N LEU A 10 -1.39 -9.83 7.71
CA LEU A 10 -1.10 -8.96 8.85
C LEU A 10 -1.47 -7.51 8.54
N LEU A 11 -2.17 -6.86 9.46
CA LEU A 11 -2.45 -5.43 9.37
C LEU A 11 -1.18 -4.58 9.54
N SER A 12 -1.10 -3.47 8.82
CA SER A 12 -0.01 -2.48 9.00
C SER A 12 -0.16 -1.71 10.31
N VAL A 13 -1.39 -1.38 10.68
CA VAL A 13 -1.76 -0.67 11.92
C VAL A 13 -2.99 -1.34 12.55
N PRO A 14 -3.21 -1.20 13.87
CA PRO A 14 -4.35 -1.83 14.52
C PRO A 14 -5.69 -1.43 13.89
N GLY A 15 -6.55 -2.40 13.70
CA GLY A 15 -7.93 -2.19 13.26
C GLY A 15 -8.84 -1.80 14.43
N ARG A 16 -10.09 -1.51 14.10
CA ARG A 16 -11.11 -1.10 15.10
C ARG A 16 -11.63 -2.27 15.92
N LEU A 17 -11.76 -3.44 15.31
CA LEU A 17 -12.32 -4.63 15.97
C LEU A 17 -11.29 -5.29 16.88
N PRO A 18 -11.71 -5.94 17.99
CA PRO A 18 -10.80 -6.61 18.92
C PRO A 18 -9.86 -7.63 18.26
N GLN A 19 -10.37 -8.41 17.29
CA GLN A 19 -9.59 -9.38 16.54
C GLN A 19 -8.57 -8.75 15.56
N HIS A 20 -8.64 -7.44 15.33
CA HIS A 20 -7.75 -6.69 14.43
C HIS A 20 -6.72 -5.84 15.20
N LYS A 21 -6.32 -6.25 16.39
CA LYS A 21 -5.33 -5.52 17.20
C LYS A 21 -3.90 -5.85 16.82
N ASP A 22 -3.64 -7.09 16.38
CA ASP A 22 -2.31 -7.48 15.91
C ASP A 22 -1.96 -6.74 14.62
N SER A 23 -0.78 -6.16 14.58
CA SER A 23 -0.36 -5.33 13.46
C SER A 23 1.16 -5.19 13.40
N MET A 24 1.67 -4.86 12.22
CA MET A 24 3.11 -4.69 12.03
C MET A 24 3.71 -3.62 12.96
N ILE A 25 3.03 -2.47 13.09
CA ILE A 25 3.51 -1.41 14.01
C ILE A 25 3.46 -1.87 15.48
N GLY A 26 2.43 -2.61 15.90
CA GLY A 26 2.35 -3.13 17.26
C GLY A 26 3.53 -4.02 17.60
N ARG A 27 3.78 -5.01 16.74
CA ARG A 27 4.94 -5.90 16.89
C ARG A 27 6.28 -5.19 16.88
N LEU A 28 6.41 -4.10 16.09
CA LEU A 28 7.62 -3.28 16.08
C LEU A 28 7.79 -2.47 17.36
N GLN A 29 6.71 -1.95 17.92
CA GLN A 29 6.75 -1.14 19.14
C GLN A 29 7.09 -1.94 20.38
N ASP A 30 6.89 -3.26 20.37
CA ASP A 30 7.38 -4.16 21.42
C ASP A 30 8.92 -4.17 21.50
N VAL A 31 9.62 -3.93 20.38
CA VAL A 31 11.08 -3.89 20.29
C VAL A 31 11.61 -2.46 20.20
N TYR A 32 10.89 -1.60 19.51
CA TYR A 32 11.24 -0.21 19.25
C TYR A 32 10.06 0.71 19.62
N PRO A 33 9.91 1.10 20.90
CA PRO A 33 8.74 1.86 21.36
C PRO A 33 8.54 3.21 20.65
N ASP A 34 9.58 3.76 20.05
CA ASP A 34 9.57 5.00 19.27
C ASP A 34 9.24 4.80 17.77
N ALA A 35 8.87 3.58 17.36
CA ALA A 35 8.48 3.30 15.97
C ALA A 35 7.17 4.00 15.60
N LEU A 36 7.16 4.67 14.44
CA LEU A 36 6.03 5.42 13.90
C LEU A 36 5.75 5.04 12.45
N THR A 37 4.48 4.96 12.09
CA THR A 37 4.00 4.56 10.77
C THR A 37 3.99 5.75 9.81
N ALA A 38 4.74 5.69 8.71
CA ALA A 38 4.76 6.72 7.66
C ALA A 38 3.86 6.38 6.45
N HIS A 39 3.62 5.10 6.20
CA HIS A 39 2.72 4.59 5.14
C HIS A 39 2.13 3.24 5.54
N ARG A 40 1.20 2.73 4.74
CA ARG A 40 0.54 1.45 5.01
C ARG A 40 0.48 0.60 3.75
N LEU A 41 0.53 -0.72 3.94
CA LEU A 41 0.04 -1.74 3.01
C LEU A 41 -1.29 -2.28 3.53
N ASP A 42 -2.14 -2.74 2.65
CA ASP A 42 -3.36 -3.44 3.03
C ASP A 42 -3.04 -4.79 3.69
N MET A 43 -4.02 -5.37 4.38
CA MET A 43 -3.83 -6.59 5.15
C MET A 43 -3.26 -7.73 4.28
N ASP A 44 -3.85 -7.94 3.10
CA ASP A 44 -3.47 -9.04 2.21
C ASP A 44 -2.23 -8.72 1.35
N THR A 45 -1.81 -7.45 1.28
CA THR A 45 -0.59 -7.06 0.58
C THR A 45 0.63 -7.37 1.42
N SER A 46 1.54 -8.18 0.89
CA SER A 46 2.86 -8.44 1.45
C SER A 46 3.90 -7.47 0.90
N GLY A 47 5.06 -7.39 1.55
CA GLY A 47 6.22 -6.68 1.03
C GLY A 47 6.75 -5.59 1.95
N LEU A 48 7.66 -4.80 1.41
CA LEU A 48 8.47 -3.87 2.18
C LEU A 48 7.66 -2.69 2.74
N MET A 49 7.83 -2.46 4.02
CA MET A 49 7.37 -1.27 4.72
C MET A 49 8.51 -0.57 5.43
N VAL A 50 8.45 0.76 5.46
CA VAL A 50 9.39 1.58 6.23
C VAL A 50 8.68 2.25 7.40
N PHE A 51 9.33 2.22 8.56
CA PHE A 51 8.87 2.87 9.78
C PHE A 51 9.91 3.87 10.26
N ALA A 52 9.44 4.97 10.81
CA ALA A 52 10.32 5.96 11.41
C ALA A 52 10.76 5.55 12.81
N ARG A 53 11.95 5.97 13.24
CA ARG A 53 12.39 6.01 14.62
C ARG A 53 12.36 7.49 15.05
N GLY A 54 11.42 7.82 15.92
CA GLY A 54 11.23 9.18 16.43
C GLY A 54 10.54 10.14 15.44
N ALA A 55 10.14 11.31 15.97
CA ALA A 55 9.27 12.27 15.27
C ALA A 55 9.94 12.97 14.07
N GLU A 56 11.24 13.21 14.11
CA GLU A 56 11.96 13.88 13.03
C GLU A 56 12.00 13.01 11.76
N VAL A 57 12.40 11.74 11.92
CA VAL A 57 12.42 10.77 10.82
C VAL A 57 10.99 10.54 10.29
N HIS A 58 10.00 10.48 11.19
CA HIS A 58 8.59 10.35 10.81
C HIS A 58 8.14 11.52 9.92
N ARG A 59 8.46 12.75 10.29
CA ARG A 59 8.12 13.94 9.48
C ARG A 59 8.76 13.89 8.10
N THR A 60 10.03 13.50 8.04
CA THR A 60 10.78 13.39 6.78
C THR A 60 10.17 12.35 5.85
N LEU A 61 9.90 11.13 6.36
CA LEU A 61 9.27 10.07 5.58
C LEU A 61 7.86 10.44 5.15
N SER A 62 7.03 11.00 6.05
CA SER A 62 5.66 11.40 5.72
C SER A 62 5.62 12.42 4.59
N LYS A 63 6.51 13.43 4.63
CA LYS A 63 6.64 14.41 3.54
C LYS A 63 7.06 13.77 2.21
N ALA A 64 7.97 12.81 2.22
CA ALA A 64 8.40 12.11 1.01
C ALA A 64 7.25 11.29 0.39
N PHE A 65 6.43 10.61 1.19
CA PHE A 65 5.23 9.91 0.71
C PHE A 65 4.15 10.88 0.20
N GLU A 66 3.91 11.98 0.90
CA GLU A 66 2.96 13.02 0.50
C GLU A 66 3.36 13.69 -0.82
N ALA A 67 4.64 14.03 -0.96
CA ALA A 67 5.21 14.62 -2.17
C ALA A 67 5.35 13.62 -3.33
N LYS A 68 4.97 12.34 -3.13
CA LYS A 68 5.09 11.26 -4.13
C LYS A 68 6.51 11.07 -4.67
N THR A 69 7.54 11.38 -3.88
CA THR A 69 8.95 11.20 -4.27
C THR A 69 9.47 9.78 -4.00
N VAL A 70 8.70 8.97 -3.28
CA VAL A 70 9.04 7.57 -3.02
C VAL A 70 8.65 6.73 -4.24
N ILE A 71 9.64 6.09 -4.85
CA ILE A 71 9.40 5.13 -5.94
C ILE A 71 8.91 3.83 -5.32
N LYS A 72 7.78 3.33 -5.80
CA LYS A 72 7.15 2.08 -5.32
C LYS A 72 6.96 1.15 -6.50
N ARG A 73 7.20 -0.14 -6.27
CA ARG A 73 6.90 -1.19 -7.22
C ARG A 73 6.10 -2.28 -6.54
N TYR A 74 5.08 -2.75 -7.22
CA TYR A 74 4.24 -3.85 -6.78
C TYR A 74 4.16 -4.90 -7.88
N VAL A 75 3.89 -6.13 -7.50
CA VAL A 75 3.55 -7.20 -8.43
C VAL A 75 2.15 -7.69 -8.06
N ALA A 76 1.29 -7.77 -9.06
CA ALA A 76 -0.09 -8.23 -8.87
C ALA A 76 -0.47 -9.26 -9.93
N LEU A 77 -1.23 -10.26 -9.51
CA LEU A 77 -1.90 -11.19 -10.42
C LEU A 77 -3.33 -10.70 -10.63
N VAL A 78 -3.63 -10.24 -11.83
CA VAL A 78 -4.95 -9.72 -12.19
C VAL A 78 -5.77 -10.74 -12.98
N HIS A 79 -7.09 -10.69 -12.87
CA HIS A 79 -7.99 -11.50 -13.68
C HIS A 79 -8.00 -11.03 -15.14
N GLY A 80 -8.16 -11.99 -16.06
CA GLY A 80 -8.19 -11.72 -17.47
C GLY A 80 -6.81 -11.63 -18.11
N VAL A 81 -6.79 -11.68 -19.43
CA VAL A 81 -5.58 -11.53 -20.23
C VAL A 81 -5.49 -10.09 -20.70
N VAL A 82 -4.54 -9.34 -20.15
CA VAL A 82 -4.28 -7.95 -20.56
C VAL A 82 -3.58 -7.98 -21.93
N ALA A 83 -4.21 -7.38 -22.94
CA ALA A 83 -3.73 -7.44 -24.32
C ALA A 83 -2.49 -6.57 -24.55
N GLN A 84 -2.45 -5.38 -23.95
CA GLN A 84 -1.31 -4.44 -24.04
C GLN A 84 -0.17 -4.90 -23.14
N ASP A 85 1.08 -4.58 -23.53
CA ASP A 85 2.26 -4.95 -22.73
C ASP A 85 2.52 -3.99 -21.57
N GLU A 86 2.10 -2.74 -21.69
CA GLU A 86 2.24 -1.69 -20.68
C GLU A 86 1.16 -0.63 -20.83
N GLY A 87 0.98 0.18 -19.81
CA GLY A 87 0.04 1.30 -19.83
C GLY A 87 0.02 2.09 -18.53
N GLU A 88 -0.94 2.99 -18.45
CA GLU A 88 -1.14 3.85 -17.29
C GLU A 88 -2.63 3.94 -16.97
N VAL A 89 -2.95 3.92 -15.68
CA VAL A 89 -4.25 4.28 -15.14
C VAL A 89 -4.07 5.62 -14.43
N ASP A 90 -4.74 6.65 -14.93
CA ASP A 90 -4.75 8.00 -14.35
C ASP A 90 -6.21 8.38 -14.05
N LEU A 91 -6.66 8.05 -12.84
CA LEU A 91 -8.05 8.24 -12.43
C LEU A 91 -8.10 8.78 -11.00
N PRO A 92 -8.99 9.77 -10.72
CA PRO A 92 -9.18 10.28 -9.37
C PRO A 92 -9.90 9.24 -8.50
N ILE A 93 -9.36 8.98 -7.32
CA ILE A 93 -9.87 7.96 -6.38
C ILE A 93 -10.42 8.62 -5.13
N LEU A 94 -11.67 8.32 -4.81
CA LEU A 94 -12.38 8.79 -3.62
C LEU A 94 -12.72 7.62 -2.69
N LYS A 95 -12.65 7.87 -1.39
CA LYS A 95 -13.09 6.89 -0.39
C LYS A 95 -14.62 6.82 -0.38
N ASP A 96 -15.16 5.64 -0.59
CA ASP A 96 -16.59 5.35 -0.45
C ASP A 96 -16.93 5.23 1.05
N TRP A 97 -17.31 6.36 1.67
CA TRP A 97 -17.54 6.43 3.11
C TRP A 97 -18.62 5.47 3.63
N PRO A 98 -19.78 5.28 2.95
CA PRO A 98 -20.79 4.30 3.35
C PRO A 98 -20.27 2.85 3.30
N ASN A 99 -19.43 2.52 2.33
CA ASN A 99 -18.96 1.16 2.06
C ASN A 99 -17.48 0.94 2.41
N ARG A 100 -16.95 1.67 3.41
CA ARG A 100 -15.54 1.54 3.84
C ARG A 100 -15.14 0.10 4.12
N PRO A 101 -13.95 -0.35 3.69
CA PRO A 101 -12.80 0.44 3.21
C PRO A 101 -12.76 0.70 1.70
N LYS A 102 -13.84 0.50 0.97
CA LYS A 102 -13.92 0.64 -0.48
C LYS A 102 -13.54 2.04 -0.97
N HIS A 103 -12.95 2.10 -2.14
CA HIS A 103 -12.68 3.33 -2.89
C HIS A 103 -13.35 3.24 -4.26
N ILE A 104 -13.73 4.38 -4.82
CA ILE A 104 -14.39 4.52 -6.13
C ILE A 104 -13.66 5.55 -6.97
N VAL A 105 -13.82 5.45 -8.28
CA VAL A 105 -13.43 6.52 -9.21
C VAL A 105 -14.48 7.61 -9.13
N HIS A 106 -14.08 8.84 -8.82
CA HIS A 106 -14.98 9.98 -8.68
C HIS A 106 -14.24 11.28 -8.94
N GLU A 107 -14.90 12.27 -9.56
CA GLU A 107 -14.32 13.57 -9.92
C GLU A 107 -13.72 14.34 -8.73
N ASP A 108 -14.34 14.23 -7.54
CA ASP A 108 -13.83 14.82 -6.30
C ASP A 108 -12.70 13.99 -5.64
N GLY A 109 -12.26 12.92 -6.29
CA GLY A 109 -11.23 12.03 -5.80
C GLY A 109 -9.84 12.65 -5.87
N LYS A 110 -8.90 12.06 -5.13
CA LYS A 110 -7.49 12.44 -5.22
C LYS A 110 -6.90 11.93 -6.54
N PRO A 111 -6.19 12.77 -7.32
CA PRO A 111 -5.46 12.35 -8.50
C PRO A 111 -4.54 11.16 -8.18
N SER A 112 -4.74 10.06 -8.87
CA SER A 112 -4.02 8.81 -8.63
C SER A 112 -3.53 8.23 -9.94
N GLN A 113 -2.25 7.97 -10.03
CA GLN A 113 -1.58 7.46 -11.20
C GLN A 113 -0.90 6.13 -10.88
N THR A 114 -1.11 5.13 -11.74
CA THR A 114 -0.42 3.84 -11.66
C THR A 114 0.02 3.44 -13.05
N ARG A 115 1.33 3.32 -13.26
CA ARG A 115 1.89 2.71 -14.47
C ARG A 115 1.98 1.22 -14.25
N TRP A 116 1.73 0.47 -15.31
CA TRP A 116 1.80 -0.99 -15.25
C TRP A 116 2.52 -1.58 -16.46
N LYS A 117 3.13 -2.73 -16.24
CA LYS A 117 3.80 -3.52 -17.27
C LYS A 117 3.48 -4.99 -17.08
N VAL A 118 3.14 -5.67 -18.15
CA VAL A 118 2.92 -7.12 -18.13
C VAL A 118 4.25 -7.83 -17.95
N LEU A 119 4.31 -8.69 -16.95
CA LEU A 119 5.45 -9.60 -16.72
C LEU A 119 5.19 -10.95 -17.37
N GLU A 120 3.97 -11.49 -17.24
CA GLU A 120 3.61 -12.80 -17.76
C GLU A 120 2.10 -12.89 -18.00
N ARG A 121 1.69 -13.58 -19.07
CA ARG A 121 0.31 -13.93 -19.36
C ARG A 121 0.10 -15.41 -19.07
N LEU A 122 -0.84 -15.69 -18.19
CA LEU A 122 -1.23 -17.03 -17.77
C LEU A 122 -2.63 -17.36 -18.31
N ASP A 123 -3.11 -18.59 -18.09
CA ASP A 123 -4.47 -18.95 -18.46
C ASP A 123 -5.49 -18.14 -17.63
N GLY A 124 -6.22 -17.24 -18.32
CA GLY A 124 -7.24 -16.37 -17.72
C GLY A 124 -6.73 -15.33 -16.71
N LYS A 125 -5.41 -15.12 -16.59
CA LYS A 125 -4.79 -14.18 -15.65
C LYS A 125 -3.56 -13.51 -16.25
N THR A 126 -3.19 -12.37 -15.69
CA THR A 126 -1.95 -11.67 -16.09
C THR A 126 -1.17 -11.24 -14.85
N LEU A 127 0.11 -11.54 -14.83
CA LEU A 127 1.05 -11.02 -13.83
C LEU A 127 1.55 -9.66 -14.31
N VAL A 128 1.38 -8.63 -13.49
CA VAL A 128 1.77 -7.26 -13.82
C VAL A 128 2.66 -6.65 -12.74
N GLU A 129 3.63 -5.85 -13.17
CA GLU A 129 4.33 -4.87 -12.33
C GLU A 129 3.57 -3.55 -12.37
N LEU A 130 3.46 -2.91 -11.21
CA LEU A 130 2.77 -1.64 -11.00
C LEU A 130 3.72 -0.61 -10.42
#